data_26e072f28daf00d930e290791b584b75
#
_entry.id   26e072f28daf00d930e290791b584b75
#
_cell.length_a   1.000
_cell.length_b   1.000
_cell.length_c   1.000
_cell.angle_alpha   90.00
_cell.angle_beta   90.00
_cell.angle_gamma   90.00
#
_symmetry.space_group_name_H-M   'P 1'
#
loop_
_entity.id
_entity.type
_entity.pdbx_description
1 polymer ?
#
loop_
_entity_poly.entity_id
_entity_poly.type
_entity_poly.pdbx_seq_one_letter_code
_entity_poly.pdbx_strand_id
1 'polypeptide(L)'
;TMYQVSIGFVLAAFGFIARLVLGYVASHQLAKFTARTESRADDLAVEAIVKPLGTILPMAGVFLGIRYLVSLQPEWTWLANLDRLFRIVSILLVTWMAFRLADAGATLLSEMSARTESKLDDQLVPLARKGGKVFIATVGLLLVAQNLGYSVSGLLAGLGIGGLALAMAAKDTLANLFGSLMIMLDRPFHVGDVITFSGGEGVVEEIGMRSTRVRTAGRTVVSIPNQNLANATVENQSLMPRRRIKFTIGVTYDATASQMQELVTRIEELLRADEGVDPEQIMVRFTEFGASSLDIMVQYFTMTTEYPRSLEVRQRVNLALMQLIEEMGLQFAYPTRTVHLAGGGGDGRPQAAGEG
;
A
#
# COMPACT_ATOMS: atom_id res chain seq x y z
N THR A 1 -20.55 -43.06 -50.29
CA THR A 1 -21.51 -44.13 -49.95
C THR A 1 -22.51 -43.64 -48.89
N MET A 2 -23.73 -44.22 -48.88
CA MET A 2 -24.78 -43.86 -47.89
C MET A 2 -24.27 -43.84 -46.42
N TYR A 3 -23.45 -44.81 -46.06
CA TYR A 3 -22.85 -44.91 -44.71
C TYR A 3 -22.02 -43.68 -44.30
N GLN A 4 -21.29 -43.09 -45.21
CA GLN A 4 -20.46 -41.92 -44.96
C GLN A 4 -21.29 -40.63 -44.76
N VAL A 5 -22.38 -40.53 -45.56
CA VAL A 5 -23.35 -39.43 -45.40
C VAL A 5 -24.04 -39.51 -44.02
N SER A 6 -24.37 -40.73 -43.58
CA SER A 6 -24.97 -40.95 -42.25
C SER A 6 -24.05 -40.52 -41.10
N ILE A 7 -22.75 -40.76 -41.17
CA ILE A 7 -21.78 -40.31 -40.15
C ILE A 7 -21.72 -38.78 -40.09
N GLY A 8 -21.68 -38.09 -41.24
CA GLY A 8 -21.73 -36.62 -41.27
C GLY A 8 -22.98 -36.04 -40.59
N PHE A 9 -24.14 -36.67 -40.87
CA PHE A 9 -25.39 -36.29 -40.19
C PHE A 9 -25.38 -36.57 -38.69
N VAL A 10 -24.80 -37.69 -38.24
CA VAL A 10 -24.67 -38.03 -36.80
C VAL A 10 -23.80 -37.03 -36.10
N LEU A 11 -22.68 -36.60 -36.70
CA LEU A 11 -21.81 -35.56 -36.12
C LEU A 11 -22.53 -34.19 -36.00
N ALA A 12 -23.30 -33.80 -37.02
CA ALA A 12 -24.11 -32.59 -36.97
C ALA A 12 -25.21 -32.68 -35.90
N ALA A 13 -25.93 -33.79 -35.81
CA ALA A 13 -26.96 -34.07 -34.81
C ALA A 13 -26.40 -34.07 -33.39
N PHE A 14 -25.17 -34.56 -33.19
CA PHE A 14 -24.48 -34.55 -31.89
C PHE A 14 -24.31 -33.13 -31.35
N GLY A 15 -23.97 -32.17 -32.20
CA GLY A 15 -23.87 -30.75 -31.80
C GLY A 15 -25.22 -30.18 -31.30
N PHE A 16 -26.34 -30.57 -31.97
CA PHE A 16 -27.69 -30.17 -31.55
C PHE A 16 -28.11 -30.86 -30.24
N ILE A 17 -27.79 -32.15 -30.06
CA ILE A 17 -28.05 -32.89 -28.85
C ILE A 17 -27.25 -32.28 -27.68
N ALA A 18 -25.96 -31.97 -27.90
CA ALA A 18 -25.13 -31.30 -26.89
C ALA A 18 -25.72 -29.96 -26.46
N ARG A 19 -26.28 -29.16 -27.36
CA ARG A 19 -27.02 -27.94 -27.04
C ARG A 19 -28.24 -28.21 -26.13
N LEU A 20 -29.04 -29.23 -26.48
CA LEU A 20 -30.23 -29.58 -25.68
C LEU A 20 -29.84 -30.03 -24.26
N VAL A 21 -28.78 -30.86 -24.15
CA VAL A 21 -28.23 -31.30 -22.86
C VAL A 21 -27.71 -30.11 -22.08
N LEU A 22 -26.96 -29.21 -22.72
CA LEU A 22 -26.46 -27.97 -22.07
C LEU A 22 -27.63 -27.11 -21.54
N GLY A 23 -28.67 -26.91 -22.37
CA GLY A 23 -29.88 -26.19 -21.98
C GLY A 23 -30.60 -26.83 -20.79
N TYR A 24 -30.72 -28.14 -20.80
CA TYR A 24 -31.33 -28.91 -19.70
C TYR A 24 -30.52 -28.83 -18.39
N VAL A 25 -29.20 -29.01 -18.50
CA VAL A 25 -28.28 -28.88 -17.34
C VAL A 25 -28.31 -27.45 -16.81
N ALA A 26 -28.27 -26.45 -17.70
CA ALA A 26 -28.34 -25.03 -17.28
C ALA A 26 -29.67 -24.72 -16.59
N SER A 27 -30.80 -25.19 -17.10
CA SER A 27 -32.11 -24.89 -16.52
C SER A 27 -32.41 -25.66 -15.23
N HIS A 28 -31.88 -26.87 -15.03
CA HIS A 28 -32.18 -27.69 -13.86
C HIS A 28 -31.11 -27.73 -12.79
N GLN A 29 -29.86 -27.79 -13.16
CA GLN A 29 -28.74 -27.89 -12.22
C GLN A 29 -28.26 -26.52 -11.77
N LEU A 30 -28.02 -25.59 -12.72
CA LEU A 30 -27.53 -24.26 -12.41
C LEU A 30 -28.62 -23.39 -11.74
N ALA A 31 -29.89 -23.50 -12.17
CA ALA A 31 -31.02 -22.85 -11.50
C ALA A 31 -31.21 -23.27 -10.04
N LYS A 32 -30.80 -24.50 -9.65
CA LYS A 32 -30.78 -24.92 -8.25
C LYS A 32 -29.63 -24.32 -7.45
N PHE A 33 -28.52 -23.98 -8.09
CA PHE A 33 -27.37 -23.30 -7.46
C PHE A 33 -27.66 -21.81 -7.31
N THR A 34 -28.21 -21.16 -8.35
CA THR A 34 -28.56 -19.72 -8.32
C THR A 34 -29.74 -19.44 -7.40
N ALA A 35 -30.69 -20.36 -7.24
CA ALA A 35 -31.79 -20.22 -6.26
C ALA A 35 -31.33 -20.22 -4.78
N ARG A 36 -30.07 -20.58 -4.50
CA ARG A 36 -29.47 -20.50 -3.16
C ARG A 36 -28.72 -19.18 -2.92
N THR A 37 -28.45 -18.43 -3.96
CA THR A 37 -27.72 -17.15 -3.92
C THR A 37 -28.67 -16.05 -4.41
N GLU A 38 -28.93 -15.03 -3.59
CA GLU A 38 -29.77 -13.88 -3.94
C GLU A 38 -29.10 -12.91 -4.94
N SER A 39 -28.01 -13.32 -5.61
CA SER A 39 -27.21 -12.48 -6.49
C SER A 39 -27.66 -12.62 -7.95
N ARG A 40 -28.09 -11.49 -8.55
CA ARG A 40 -28.38 -11.37 -9.99
C ARG A 40 -27.16 -11.69 -10.88
N ALA A 41 -25.97 -11.59 -10.32
CA ALA A 41 -24.73 -11.79 -11.06
C ALA A 41 -24.47 -13.25 -11.42
N ASP A 42 -24.91 -14.19 -10.59
CA ASP A 42 -24.77 -15.63 -10.85
C ASP A 42 -25.63 -16.03 -12.07
N ASP A 43 -26.85 -15.48 -12.18
CA ASP A 43 -27.73 -15.68 -13.32
C ASP A 43 -27.12 -15.10 -14.60
N LEU A 44 -26.54 -13.89 -14.51
CA LEU A 44 -25.88 -13.25 -15.65
C LEU A 44 -24.62 -14.00 -16.10
N ALA A 45 -23.83 -14.55 -15.17
CA ALA A 45 -22.65 -15.35 -15.48
C ALA A 45 -23.03 -16.65 -16.18
N VAL A 46 -24.05 -17.34 -15.68
CA VAL A 46 -24.61 -18.56 -16.32
C VAL A 46 -25.14 -18.24 -17.72
N GLU A 47 -25.92 -17.19 -17.86
CA GLU A 47 -26.47 -16.75 -19.16
C GLU A 47 -25.36 -16.33 -20.14
N ALA A 48 -24.29 -15.67 -19.63
CA ALA A 48 -23.13 -15.26 -20.42
C ALA A 48 -22.36 -16.44 -21.04
N ILE A 49 -22.39 -17.61 -20.39
CA ILE A 49 -21.70 -18.82 -20.85
C ILE A 49 -22.66 -19.70 -21.68
N VAL A 50 -23.87 -19.94 -21.20
CA VAL A 50 -24.81 -20.91 -21.78
C VAL A 50 -25.29 -20.46 -23.18
N LYS A 51 -25.60 -19.17 -23.35
CA LYS A 51 -26.07 -18.65 -24.64
C LYS A 51 -25.04 -18.80 -25.78
N PRO A 52 -23.76 -18.38 -25.61
CA PRO A 52 -22.73 -18.60 -26.63
C PRO A 52 -22.43 -20.07 -26.88
N LEU A 53 -22.28 -20.87 -25.82
CA LEU A 53 -22.05 -22.32 -25.97
C LEU A 53 -23.21 -23.01 -26.69
N GLY A 54 -24.46 -22.63 -26.39
CA GLY A 54 -25.64 -23.11 -27.07
C GLY A 54 -25.66 -22.81 -28.59
N THR A 55 -24.86 -21.83 -29.03
CA THR A 55 -24.69 -21.50 -30.47
C THR A 55 -23.43 -22.15 -31.04
N ILE A 56 -22.35 -22.22 -30.28
CA ILE A 56 -21.09 -22.84 -30.72
C ILE A 56 -21.23 -24.34 -30.92
N LEU A 57 -21.93 -25.06 -30.03
CA LEU A 57 -22.06 -26.52 -30.07
C LEU A 57 -22.74 -27.04 -31.35
N PRO A 58 -23.93 -26.56 -31.78
CA PRO A 58 -24.53 -26.98 -33.04
C PRO A 58 -23.66 -26.63 -34.25
N MET A 59 -23.06 -25.43 -34.24
CA MET A 59 -22.19 -24.97 -35.29
C MET A 59 -20.94 -25.85 -35.44
N ALA A 60 -20.30 -26.24 -34.30
CA ALA A 60 -19.19 -27.19 -34.29
C ALA A 60 -19.61 -28.59 -34.81
N GLY A 61 -20.78 -29.06 -34.42
CA GLY A 61 -21.33 -30.32 -34.90
C GLY A 61 -21.52 -30.33 -36.42
N VAL A 62 -22.17 -29.27 -36.96
CA VAL A 62 -22.36 -29.11 -38.43
C VAL A 62 -21.02 -29.02 -39.16
N PHE A 63 -20.08 -28.23 -38.61
CA PHE A 63 -18.74 -28.10 -39.19
C PHE A 63 -17.99 -29.43 -39.24
N LEU A 64 -17.97 -30.19 -38.12
CA LEU A 64 -17.33 -31.50 -38.07
C LEU A 64 -18.00 -32.49 -39.06
N GLY A 65 -19.32 -32.45 -39.19
CA GLY A 65 -20.06 -33.24 -40.15
C GLY A 65 -19.67 -32.93 -41.57
N ILE A 66 -19.63 -31.65 -41.96
CA ILE A 66 -19.22 -31.20 -43.28
C ILE A 66 -17.75 -31.56 -43.54
N ARG A 67 -16.85 -31.27 -42.60
CA ARG A 67 -15.42 -31.60 -42.73
C ARG A 67 -15.17 -33.09 -42.91
N TYR A 68 -15.93 -33.94 -42.22
CA TYR A 68 -15.86 -35.38 -42.40
C TYR A 68 -16.30 -35.79 -43.81
N LEU A 69 -17.43 -35.26 -44.29
CA LEU A 69 -17.95 -35.59 -45.66
C LEU A 69 -16.95 -35.22 -46.74
N VAL A 70 -16.19 -34.20 -46.53
CA VAL A 70 -15.23 -33.66 -47.50
C VAL A 70 -13.89 -34.35 -47.45
N SER A 71 -13.44 -34.79 -46.27
CA SER A 71 -12.22 -35.61 -46.18
C SER A 71 -12.31 -36.86 -47.13
N LEU A 72 -13.51 -37.18 -47.56
CA LEU A 72 -13.80 -38.29 -48.47
C LEU A 72 -13.75 -37.89 -49.97
N GLN A 73 -13.71 -36.59 -50.28
CA GLN A 73 -13.62 -36.07 -51.66
C GLN A 73 -12.67 -34.86 -51.72
N PRO A 74 -11.34 -35.07 -51.80
CA PRO A 74 -10.33 -34.01 -51.69
C PRO A 74 -10.34 -32.99 -52.84
N GLU A 75 -11.10 -33.20 -53.90
CA GLU A 75 -11.20 -32.30 -55.09
C GLU A 75 -12.01 -30.99 -54.76
N TRP A 76 -12.68 -30.88 -53.64
CA TRP A 76 -13.56 -29.76 -53.33
C TRP A 76 -12.81 -28.58 -52.69
N THR A 77 -12.17 -27.75 -53.51
CA THR A 77 -11.35 -26.59 -53.10
C THR A 77 -12.14 -25.54 -52.30
N TRP A 78 -13.48 -25.46 -52.44
CA TRP A 78 -14.33 -24.51 -51.71
C TRP A 78 -14.36 -24.75 -50.18
N LEU A 79 -13.93 -25.89 -49.72
CA LEU A 79 -13.90 -26.28 -48.30
C LEU A 79 -12.82 -25.63 -47.50
N ALA A 80 -11.71 -25.26 -48.10
CA ALA A 80 -10.71 -24.42 -47.41
C ALA A 80 -11.32 -23.08 -47.01
N ASN A 81 -12.27 -22.57 -47.78
CA ASN A 81 -13.00 -21.35 -47.47
C ASN A 81 -14.02 -21.57 -46.35
N LEU A 82 -14.69 -22.74 -46.32
CA LEU A 82 -15.60 -23.09 -45.24
C LEU A 82 -14.88 -23.26 -43.89
N ASP A 83 -13.70 -23.88 -43.89
CA ASP A 83 -12.84 -24.02 -42.70
C ASP A 83 -12.39 -22.65 -42.15
N ARG A 84 -12.06 -21.73 -43.09
CA ARG A 84 -11.73 -20.35 -42.73
C ARG A 84 -12.93 -19.59 -42.16
N LEU A 85 -14.10 -19.71 -42.82
CA LEU A 85 -15.34 -19.09 -42.36
C LEU A 85 -15.72 -19.58 -40.95
N PHE A 86 -15.65 -20.90 -40.72
CA PHE A 86 -15.93 -21.50 -39.43
C PHE A 86 -15.02 -20.96 -38.34
N ARG A 87 -13.71 -20.86 -38.59
CA ARG A 87 -12.74 -20.27 -37.62
C ARG A 87 -13.09 -18.84 -37.31
N ILE A 88 -13.39 -18.00 -38.30
CA ILE A 88 -13.77 -16.61 -38.07
C ILE A 88 -15.04 -16.50 -37.24
N VAL A 89 -16.08 -17.25 -37.55
CA VAL A 89 -17.33 -17.24 -36.79
C VAL A 89 -17.12 -17.75 -35.36
N SER A 90 -16.29 -18.78 -35.20
CA SER A 90 -15.91 -19.27 -33.86
C SER A 90 -15.19 -18.19 -33.04
N ILE A 91 -14.24 -17.43 -33.62
CA ILE A 91 -13.56 -16.31 -32.96
C ILE A 91 -14.55 -15.23 -32.56
N LEU A 92 -15.49 -14.87 -33.45
CA LEU A 92 -16.52 -13.86 -33.14
C LEU A 92 -17.45 -14.32 -32.03
N LEU A 93 -17.83 -15.60 -31.99
CA LEU A 93 -18.64 -16.16 -30.89
C LEU A 93 -17.89 -16.19 -29.55
N VAL A 94 -16.61 -16.56 -29.58
CA VAL A 94 -15.77 -16.53 -28.38
C VAL A 94 -15.57 -15.09 -27.89
N THR A 95 -15.34 -14.15 -28.80
CA THR A 95 -15.25 -12.71 -28.48
C THR A 95 -16.56 -12.21 -27.89
N TRP A 96 -17.69 -12.60 -28.45
CA TRP A 96 -19.03 -12.26 -27.91
C TRP A 96 -19.25 -12.87 -26.52
N MET A 97 -18.81 -14.11 -26.27
CA MET A 97 -18.83 -14.75 -24.96
C MET A 97 -17.97 -13.97 -23.97
N ALA A 98 -16.76 -13.55 -24.36
CA ALA A 98 -15.87 -12.75 -23.52
C ALA A 98 -16.49 -11.38 -23.17
N PHE A 99 -17.21 -10.72 -24.10
CA PHE A 99 -17.97 -9.49 -23.80
C PHE A 99 -19.04 -9.73 -22.75
N ARG A 100 -19.80 -10.83 -22.85
CA ARG A 100 -20.83 -11.16 -21.87
C ARG A 100 -20.26 -11.45 -20.49
N LEU A 101 -19.13 -12.17 -20.44
CA LEU A 101 -18.43 -12.43 -19.19
C LEU A 101 -17.89 -11.13 -18.56
N ALA A 102 -17.38 -10.21 -19.37
CA ALA A 102 -16.96 -8.89 -18.88
C ALA A 102 -18.16 -8.09 -18.34
N ASP A 103 -19.35 -8.19 -18.96
CA ASP A 103 -20.56 -7.58 -18.44
C ASP A 103 -21.02 -8.20 -17.12
N ALA A 104 -21.03 -9.52 -17.02
CA ALA A 104 -21.39 -10.23 -15.81
C ALA A 104 -20.41 -9.91 -14.67
N GLY A 105 -19.09 -9.92 -14.95
CA GLY A 105 -18.08 -9.53 -13.98
C GLY A 105 -18.22 -8.07 -13.49
N ALA A 106 -18.54 -7.14 -14.38
CA ALA A 106 -18.79 -5.75 -14.02
C ALA A 106 -20.04 -5.61 -13.13
N THR A 107 -21.09 -6.40 -13.38
CA THR A 107 -22.30 -6.41 -12.55
C THR A 107 -22.01 -6.99 -11.15
N LEU A 108 -21.24 -8.08 -11.07
CA LEU A 108 -20.77 -8.65 -9.79
C LEU A 108 -20.01 -7.59 -8.96
N LEU A 109 -19.05 -6.92 -9.59
CA LEU A 109 -18.26 -5.88 -8.94
C LEU A 109 -19.16 -4.72 -8.46
N SER A 110 -20.14 -4.29 -9.28
CA SER A 110 -21.06 -3.21 -8.90
C SER A 110 -22.00 -3.60 -7.74
N GLU A 111 -22.44 -4.86 -7.66
CA GLU A 111 -23.23 -5.38 -6.53
C GLU A 111 -22.42 -5.46 -5.23
N MET A 112 -21.15 -5.84 -5.34
CA MET A 112 -20.23 -5.83 -4.19
C MET A 112 -19.94 -4.41 -3.72
N SER A 113 -19.74 -3.47 -4.64
CA SER A 113 -19.53 -2.05 -4.38
C SER A 113 -20.73 -1.38 -3.73
N ALA A 114 -21.96 -1.75 -4.12
CA ALA A 114 -23.18 -1.20 -3.53
C ALA A 114 -23.32 -1.50 -2.01
N ARG A 115 -22.56 -2.44 -1.49
CA ARG A 115 -22.45 -2.76 -0.06
C ARG A 115 -21.39 -1.92 0.66
N THR A 116 -20.57 -1.20 -0.07
CA THR A 116 -19.50 -0.32 0.44
C THR A 116 -19.89 1.13 0.18
N GLU A 117 -19.80 2.04 1.15
CA GLU A 117 -20.18 3.46 1.02
C GLU A 117 -19.22 4.29 0.14
N SER A 118 -18.41 3.65 -0.72
CA SER A 118 -17.37 4.32 -1.51
C SER A 118 -17.90 4.77 -2.87
N LYS A 119 -18.05 6.08 -3.07
CA LYS A 119 -18.41 6.69 -4.37
C LYS A 119 -17.37 6.46 -5.49
N LEU A 120 -16.16 5.98 -5.17
CA LEU A 120 -15.11 5.71 -6.14
C LEU A 120 -15.41 4.46 -6.95
N ASP A 121 -16.04 3.46 -6.35
CA ASP A 121 -16.38 2.20 -6.99
C ASP A 121 -17.36 2.41 -8.14
N ASP A 122 -18.30 3.37 -8.01
CA ASP A 122 -19.28 3.72 -9.04
C ASP A 122 -18.63 4.26 -10.33
N GLN A 123 -17.41 4.81 -10.25
CA GLN A 123 -16.70 5.35 -11.41
C GLN A 123 -15.68 4.35 -11.98
N LEU A 124 -15.05 3.52 -11.14
CA LEU A 124 -14.00 2.57 -11.55
C LEU A 124 -14.58 1.36 -12.28
N VAL A 125 -15.70 0.82 -11.84
CA VAL A 125 -16.33 -0.36 -12.47
C VAL A 125 -16.74 -0.09 -13.93
N PRO A 126 -17.42 1.02 -14.30
CA PRO A 126 -17.72 1.34 -15.69
C PRO A 126 -16.47 1.55 -16.56
N LEU A 127 -15.42 2.16 -15.99
CA LEU A 127 -14.15 2.36 -16.70
C LEU A 127 -13.44 1.04 -16.98
N ALA A 128 -13.33 0.16 -16.00
CA ALA A 128 -12.75 -1.18 -16.13
C ALA A 128 -13.54 -2.02 -17.16
N ARG A 129 -14.89 -1.97 -17.12
CA ARG A 129 -15.77 -2.63 -18.08
C ARG A 129 -15.51 -2.15 -19.50
N LYS A 130 -15.43 -0.83 -19.74
CA LYS A 130 -15.16 -0.26 -21.06
C LYS A 130 -13.76 -0.64 -21.55
N GLY A 131 -12.75 -0.50 -20.70
CA GLY A 131 -11.36 -0.88 -21.01
C GLY A 131 -11.23 -2.36 -21.35
N GLY A 132 -11.84 -3.24 -20.55
CA GLY A 132 -11.89 -4.68 -20.82
C GLY A 132 -12.55 -5.03 -22.15
N LYS A 133 -13.67 -4.37 -22.49
CA LYS A 133 -14.34 -4.55 -23.79
C LYS A 133 -13.47 -4.09 -24.97
N VAL A 134 -12.80 -2.94 -24.85
CA VAL A 134 -11.87 -2.46 -25.88
C VAL A 134 -10.75 -3.47 -26.08
N PHE A 135 -10.16 -3.99 -24.99
CA PHE A 135 -9.13 -5.02 -25.06
C PHE A 135 -9.63 -6.30 -25.74
N ILE A 136 -10.79 -6.83 -25.35
CA ILE A 136 -11.41 -8.03 -25.95
C ILE A 136 -11.69 -7.80 -27.45
N ALA A 137 -12.22 -6.62 -27.82
CA ALA A 137 -12.46 -6.26 -29.22
C ALA A 137 -11.18 -6.25 -30.04
N THR A 138 -10.12 -5.67 -29.50
CA THR A 138 -8.80 -5.58 -30.14
C THR A 138 -8.22 -6.97 -30.39
N VAL A 139 -8.23 -7.84 -29.36
CA VAL A 139 -7.77 -9.23 -29.48
C VAL A 139 -8.61 -10.01 -30.50
N GLY A 140 -9.94 -9.89 -30.43
CA GLY A 140 -10.85 -10.54 -31.40
C GLY A 140 -10.59 -10.11 -32.85
N LEU A 141 -10.39 -8.80 -33.07
CA LEU A 141 -10.08 -8.25 -34.38
C LEU A 141 -8.74 -8.78 -34.92
N LEU A 142 -7.70 -8.82 -34.07
CA LEU A 142 -6.40 -9.38 -34.44
C LEU A 142 -6.47 -10.85 -34.82
N LEU A 143 -7.22 -11.64 -34.05
CA LEU A 143 -7.42 -13.07 -34.35
C LEU A 143 -8.17 -13.27 -35.69
N VAL A 144 -9.18 -12.45 -35.98
CA VAL A 144 -9.90 -12.46 -37.27
C VAL A 144 -8.94 -12.07 -38.40
N ALA A 145 -8.18 -10.97 -38.26
CA ALA A 145 -7.23 -10.51 -39.27
C ALA A 145 -6.17 -11.59 -39.58
N GLN A 146 -5.63 -12.24 -38.54
CA GLN A 146 -4.68 -13.35 -38.68
C GLN A 146 -5.29 -14.54 -39.47
N ASN A 147 -6.53 -14.88 -39.18
CA ASN A 147 -7.23 -15.98 -39.91
C ASN A 147 -7.59 -15.59 -41.35
N LEU A 148 -7.72 -14.31 -41.65
CA LEU A 148 -7.87 -13.83 -43.05
C LEU A 148 -6.53 -13.82 -43.81
N GLY A 149 -5.40 -14.09 -43.14
CA GLY A 149 -4.08 -14.17 -43.78
C GLY A 149 -3.28 -12.86 -43.66
N TYR A 150 -3.76 -11.85 -42.93
CA TYR A 150 -3.01 -10.64 -42.72
C TYR A 150 -1.90 -10.86 -41.67
N SER A 151 -0.73 -10.27 -41.89
CA SER A 151 0.34 -10.27 -40.92
C SER A 151 -0.01 -9.32 -39.75
N VAL A 152 -0.23 -9.90 -38.56
CA VAL A 152 -0.55 -9.14 -37.34
C VAL A 152 0.69 -8.78 -36.55
N SER A 153 1.89 -9.20 -36.96
CA SER A 153 3.15 -8.99 -36.23
C SER A 153 3.44 -7.50 -35.95
N GLY A 154 3.23 -6.64 -36.95
CA GLY A 154 3.40 -5.19 -36.80
C GLY A 154 2.38 -4.57 -35.84
N LEU A 155 1.12 -5.04 -35.88
CA LEU A 155 0.06 -4.60 -34.96
C LEU A 155 0.36 -5.04 -33.53
N LEU A 156 0.82 -6.30 -33.34
CA LEU A 156 1.22 -6.81 -32.02
C LEU A 156 2.43 -6.05 -31.46
N ALA A 157 3.43 -5.75 -32.31
CA ALA A 157 4.57 -4.94 -31.88
C ALA A 157 4.14 -3.52 -31.45
N GLY A 158 3.27 -2.86 -32.25
CA GLY A 158 2.71 -1.57 -31.92
C GLY A 158 1.88 -1.57 -30.62
N LEU A 159 1.03 -2.59 -30.43
CA LEU A 159 0.27 -2.79 -29.19
C LEU A 159 1.18 -3.07 -28.00
N GLY A 160 2.28 -3.80 -28.20
CA GLY A 160 3.28 -4.06 -27.15
C GLY A 160 3.95 -2.77 -26.68
N ILE A 161 4.41 -1.92 -27.63
CA ILE A 161 5.02 -0.63 -27.31
C ILE A 161 3.99 0.33 -26.68
N GLY A 162 2.77 0.40 -27.22
CA GLY A 162 1.69 1.21 -26.67
C GLY A 162 1.26 0.73 -25.29
N GLY A 163 1.22 -0.60 -25.07
CA GLY A 163 0.95 -1.20 -23.75
C GLY A 163 2.03 -0.89 -22.72
N LEU A 164 3.31 -0.90 -23.12
CA LEU A 164 4.42 -0.50 -22.24
C LEU A 164 4.30 0.98 -21.84
N ALA A 165 4.01 1.85 -22.81
CA ALA A 165 3.82 3.29 -22.53
C ALA A 165 2.65 3.51 -21.55
N LEU A 166 1.52 2.81 -21.73
CA LEU A 166 0.37 2.87 -20.83
C LEU A 166 0.70 2.31 -19.44
N ALA A 167 1.44 1.20 -19.36
CA ALA A 167 1.88 0.62 -18.09
C ALA A 167 2.80 1.57 -17.32
N MET A 168 3.71 2.26 -18.01
CA MET A 168 4.57 3.27 -17.41
C MET A 168 3.77 4.49 -16.92
N ALA A 169 2.77 4.92 -17.68
CA ALA A 169 1.88 6.02 -17.25
C ALA A 169 1.01 5.64 -16.03
N ALA A 170 0.62 4.38 -15.89
CA ALA A 170 -0.19 3.88 -14.77
C ALA A 170 0.64 3.45 -13.55
N LYS A 171 1.96 3.35 -13.67
CA LYS A 171 2.87 2.78 -12.65
C LYS A 171 2.66 3.38 -11.27
N ASP A 172 2.65 4.70 -11.14
CA ASP A 172 2.55 5.36 -9.84
C ASP A 172 1.16 5.19 -9.20
N THR A 173 0.12 5.13 -10.01
CA THR A 173 -1.24 4.87 -9.53
C THR A 173 -1.34 3.46 -8.95
N LEU A 174 -0.83 2.46 -9.68
CA LEU A 174 -0.80 1.07 -9.22
C LEU A 174 0.09 0.90 -7.99
N ALA A 175 1.27 1.56 -7.96
CA ALA A 175 2.17 1.50 -6.81
C ALA A 175 1.53 2.06 -5.53
N ASN A 176 0.75 3.14 -5.62
CA ASN A 176 0.01 3.67 -4.48
C ASN A 176 -1.14 2.75 -4.04
N LEU A 177 -1.84 2.12 -4.97
CA LEU A 177 -2.88 1.14 -4.66
C LEU A 177 -2.30 -0.09 -3.94
N PHE A 178 -1.18 -0.63 -4.44
CA PHE A 178 -0.46 -1.71 -3.75
C PHE A 178 0.11 -1.27 -2.40
N GLY A 179 0.61 -0.02 -2.29
CA GLY A 179 1.02 0.56 -1.02
C GLY A 179 -0.11 0.59 0.01
N SER A 180 -1.31 0.98 -0.39
CA SER A 180 -2.50 0.93 0.48
C SER A 180 -2.81 -0.51 0.93
N LEU A 181 -2.78 -1.45 -0.01
CA LEU A 181 -3.03 -2.86 0.29
C LEU A 181 -1.99 -3.42 1.28
N MET A 182 -0.69 -3.09 1.10
CA MET A 182 0.37 -3.52 2.02
C MET A 182 0.18 -2.92 3.41
N ILE A 183 -0.16 -1.63 3.53
CA ILE A 183 -0.47 -1.00 4.82
C ILE A 183 -1.64 -1.71 5.52
N MET A 184 -2.69 -2.09 4.76
CA MET A 184 -3.85 -2.80 5.31
C MET A 184 -3.56 -4.23 5.74
N LEU A 185 -2.66 -4.93 5.05
CA LEU A 185 -2.27 -6.31 5.35
C LEU A 185 -1.28 -6.38 6.52
N ASP A 186 -0.18 -5.60 6.46
CA ASP A 186 0.90 -5.63 7.44
C ASP A 186 0.57 -4.82 8.69
N ARG A 187 -0.35 -3.86 8.59
CA ARG A 187 -0.84 -2.99 9.68
C ARG A 187 0.28 -2.38 10.52
N PRO A 188 1.27 -1.70 9.92
CA PRO A 188 2.32 -1.04 10.69
C PRO A 188 1.77 0.07 11.58
N PHE A 189 0.61 0.61 11.25
CA PHE A 189 -0.15 1.59 12.03
C PHE A 189 -1.64 1.51 11.70
N HIS A 190 -2.47 2.05 12.59
CA HIS A 190 -3.93 2.15 12.42
C HIS A 190 -4.38 3.61 12.35
N VAL A 191 -5.61 3.83 11.92
CA VAL A 191 -6.24 5.14 12.06
C VAL A 191 -6.35 5.48 13.55
N GLY A 192 -5.87 6.66 13.93
CA GLY A 192 -5.75 7.12 15.31
C GLY A 192 -4.34 7.01 15.89
N ASP A 193 -3.43 6.25 15.29
CA ASP A 193 -2.06 6.14 15.77
C ASP A 193 -1.24 7.40 15.47
N VAL A 194 -0.33 7.71 16.37
CA VAL A 194 0.71 8.72 16.17
C VAL A 194 1.90 8.06 15.49
N ILE A 195 2.24 8.52 14.29
CA ILE A 195 3.38 8.02 13.53
C ILE A 195 4.41 9.11 13.25
N THR A 196 5.68 8.72 13.25
CA THR A 196 6.78 9.54 12.74
C THR A 196 7.18 9.02 11.37
N PHE A 197 7.29 9.90 10.39
CA PHE A 197 7.66 9.62 9.00
C PHE A 197 8.66 10.66 8.49
N SER A 198 9.20 10.48 7.30
CA SER A 198 10.24 11.38 6.75
C SER A 198 9.86 12.87 6.64
N GLY A 199 8.59 13.21 6.73
CA GLY A 199 8.06 14.58 6.65
C GLY A 199 7.60 15.16 8.00
N GLY A 200 7.76 14.43 9.12
CA GLY A 200 7.33 14.88 10.44
C GLY A 200 6.61 13.84 11.26
N GLU A 201 5.78 14.31 12.19
CA GLU A 201 5.02 13.47 13.10
C GLU A 201 3.55 13.90 13.10
N GLY A 202 2.65 12.94 13.27
CA GLY A 202 1.23 13.26 13.40
C GLY A 202 0.34 12.03 13.59
N VAL A 203 -0.96 12.30 13.77
CA VAL A 203 -2.01 11.30 13.96
C VAL A 203 -2.57 10.87 12.61
N VAL A 204 -2.65 9.59 12.35
CA VAL A 204 -3.28 9.02 11.15
C VAL A 204 -4.79 9.24 11.23
N GLU A 205 -5.36 10.02 10.31
CA GLU A 205 -6.80 10.27 10.25
C GLU A 205 -7.55 9.33 9.30
N GLU A 206 -6.92 9.04 8.16
CA GLU A 206 -7.56 8.25 7.11
C GLU A 206 -6.49 7.53 6.27
N ILE A 207 -6.73 6.27 5.97
CA ILE A 207 -5.95 5.50 5.01
C ILE A 207 -6.81 5.32 3.76
N GLY A 208 -6.58 6.19 2.76
CA GLY A 208 -7.28 6.12 1.48
C GLY A 208 -6.61 5.16 0.49
N MET A 209 -7.21 5.00 -0.70
CA MET A 209 -6.68 4.11 -1.75
C MET A 209 -5.32 4.55 -2.32
N ARG A 210 -5.05 5.86 -2.39
CA ARG A 210 -3.83 6.43 -2.97
C ARG A 210 -2.92 7.07 -1.92
N SER A 211 -3.48 7.65 -0.89
CA SER A 211 -2.74 8.43 0.10
C SER A 211 -3.36 8.27 1.49
N THR A 212 -2.49 8.33 2.50
CA THR A 212 -2.85 8.39 3.91
C THR A 212 -2.82 9.84 4.37
N ARG A 213 -3.82 10.26 5.13
CA ARG A 213 -3.94 11.59 5.73
C ARG A 213 -3.45 11.55 7.15
N VAL A 214 -2.49 12.42 7.46
CA VAL A 214 -1.90 12.53 8.78
C VAL A 214 -2.07 13.96 9.29
N ARG A 215 -2.63 14.13 10.47
CA ARG A 215 -2.77 15.43 11.14
C ARG A 215 -1.58 15.69 12.02
N THR A 216 -0.83 16.73 11.69
CA THR A 216 0.34 17.15 12.46
C THR A 216 -0.04 17.82 13.79
N ALA A 217 0.94 18.00 14.68
CA ALA A 217 0.76 18.74 15.94
C ALA A 217 0.29 20.20 15.70
N GLY A 218 0.65 20.81 14.57
CA GLY A 218 0.17 22.12 14.13
C GLY A 218 -1.25 22.13 13.58
N ARG A 219 -1.98 21.00 13.68
CA ARG A 219 -3.36 20.78 13.17
C ARG A 219 -3.50 20.86 11.64
N THR A 220 -2.42 20.91 10.91
CA THR A 220 -2.45 20.78 9.45
C THR A 220 -2.60 19.33 9.03
N VAL A 221 -3.22 19.09 7.87
CA VAL A 221 -3.34 17.75 7.30
C VAL A 221 -2.29 17.59 6.20
N VAL A 222 -1.46 16.57 6.35
CA VAL A 222 -0.48 16.16 5.33
C VAL A 222 -1.03 14.92 4.62
N SER A 223 -1.09 14.96 3.30
CA SER A 223 -1.48 13.81 2.48
C SER A 223 -0.23 13.14 1.91
N ILE A 224 0.03 11.92 2.34
CA ILE A 224 1.25 11.17 1.99
C ILE A 224 0.86 10.04 1.04
N PRO A 225 1.49 9.91 -0.16
CA PRO A 225 1.27 8.78 -1.05
C PRO A 225 1.55 7.45 -0.34
N ASN A 226 0.65 6.48 -0.46
CA ASN A 226 0.77 5.20 0.25
C ASN A 226 2.02 4.42 -0.15
N GLN A 227 2.45 4.52 -1.41
CA GLN A 227 3.72 3.96 -1.87
C GLN A 227 4.91 4.46 -1.03
N ASN A 228 4.91 5.74 -0.65
CA ASN A 228 6.00 6.31 0.14
C ASN A 228 5.99 5.76 1.57
N LEU A 229 4.81 5.66 2.20
CA LEU A 229 4.68 5.11 3.55
C LEU A 229 4.97 3.61 3.60
N ALA A 230 4.55 2.85 2.59
CA ALA A 230 4.80 1.41 2.53
C ALA A 230 6.29 1.07 2.34
N ASN A 231 7.07 1.97 1.70
CA ASN A 231 8.50 1.77 1.45
C ASN A 231 9.42 2.51 2.43
N ALA A 232 8.87 3.42 3.25
CA ALA A 232 9.65 4.18 4.22
C ALA A 232 9.71 3.49 5.58
N THR A 233 10.72 3.87 6.37
CA THR A 233 10.71 3.56 7.79
C THR A 233 9.67 4.44 8.47
N VAL A 234 8.69 3.82 9.11
CA VAL A 234 7.65 4.48 9.90
C VAL A 234 7.81 4.04 11.35
N GLU A 235 7.92 5.00 12.27
CA GLU A 235 7.94 4.73 13.70
C GLU A 235 6.53 4.96 14.26
N ASN A 236 5.94 3.93 14.87
CA ASN A 236 4.63 4.03 15.50
C ASN A 236 4.79 4.34 16.99
N GLN A 237 4.55 5.60 17.35
CA GLN A 237 4.68 6.05 18.73
C GLN A 237 3.52 5.57 19.63
N SER A 238 2.37 5.23 19.06
CA SER A 238 1.24 4.70 19.84
C SER A 238 1.49 3.29 20.38
N LEU A 239 2.41 2.54 19.77
CA LEU A 239 2.80 1.19 20.20
C LEU A 239 3.90 1.18 21.26
N MET A 240 4.45 2.36 21.66
CA MET A 240 5.47 2.38 22.70
C MET A 240 4.86 1.95 24.06
N PRO A 241 5.45 0.99 24.76
CA PRO A 241 4.92 0.56 26.07
C PRO A 241 5.20 1.58 27.17
N ARG A 242 6.24 2.37 27.05
CA ARG A 242 6.70 3.39 27.99
C ARG A 242 7.36 4.54 27.23
N ARG A 243 7.25 5.76 27.71
CA ARG A 243 7.91 6.92 27.08
C ARG A 243 9.27 7.16 27.73
N ARG A 244 10.33 7.11 26.93
CA ARG A 244 11.70 7.38 27.38
C ARG A 244 11.93 8.87 27.56
N ILE A 245 12.44 9.26 28.73
CA ILE A 245 12.97 10.58 29.00
C ILE A 245 14.49 10.45 29.18
N LYS A 246 15.26 11.22 28.43
CA LYS A 246 16.72 11.25 28.51
C LYS A 246 17.20 12.68 28.41
N PHE A 247 18.05 13.08 29.35
CA PHE A 247 18.70 14.41 29.39
C PHE A 247 20.00 14.34 30.15
N THR A 248 20.79 15.41 30.11
CA THR A 248 22.04 15.55 30.84
C THR A 248 21.94 16.71 31.81
N ILE A 249 22.47 16.51 33.02
CA ILE A 249 22.61 17.53 34.04
C ILE A 249 24.11 17.84 34.17
N GLY A 250 24.49 19.11 34.03
CA GLY A 250 25.85 19.57 34.26
C GLY A 250 26.00 20.17 35.66
N VAL A 251 26.98 19.69 36.43
CA VAL A 251 27.36 20.20 37.73
C VAL A 251 28.73 20.88 37.62
N THR A 252 29.00 21.90 38.42
CA THR A 252 30.30 22.63 38.42
C THR A 252 31.48 21.73 38.79
N TYR A 253 32.67 22.10 38.34
CA TYR A 253 33.93 21.38 38.66
C TYR A 253 34.35 21.47 40.12
N ASP A 254 33.67 22.28 40.93
CA ASP A 254 33.89 22.35 42.37
C ASP A 254 33.42 21.09 43.13
N ALA A 255 32.58 20.29 42.49
CA ALA A 255 32.09 19.03 43.03
C ALA A 255 33.20 17.99 43.16
N THR A 256 33.32 17.39 44.34
CA THR A 256 34.27 16.28 44.59
C THR A 256 33.75 14.97 44.03
N ALA A 257 34.66 14.01 43.81
CA ALA A 257 34.27 12.67 43.33
C ALA A 257 33.27 11.97 44.27
N SER A 258 33.38 12.18 45.59
CA SER A 258 32.44 11.62 46.57
C SER A 258 31.06 12.23 46.43
N GLN A 259 30.98 13.56 46.27
CA GLN A 259 29.70 14.26 46.04
C GLN A 259 29.04 13.83 44.71
N MET A 260 29.83 13.64 43.66
CA MET A 260 29.31 13.11 42.37
C MET A 260 28.75 11.70 42.50
N GLN A 261 29.42 10.81 43.24
CA GLN A 261 28.93 9.45 43.49
C GLN A 261 27.64 9.49 44.33
N GLU A 262 27.57 10.32 45.36
CA GLU A 262 26.39 10.50 46.20
C GLU A 262 25.23 11.09 45.37
N LEU A 263 25.48 12.08 44.53
CA LEU A 263 24.48 12.71 43.68
C LEU A 263 23.84 11.71 42.72
N VAL A 264 24.65 10.88 42.05
CA VAL A 264 24.15 9.81 41.16
C VAL A 264 23.22 8.87 41.91
N THR A 265 23.62 8.44 43.13
CA THR A 265 22.82 7.53 43.97
C THR A 265 21.50 8.18 44.41
N ARG A 266 21.55 9.41 44.91
CA ARG A 266 20.35 10.13 45.33
C ARG A 266 19.39 10.46 44.18
N ILE A 267 19.90 10.71 42.98
CA ILE A 267 19.04 10.87 41.78
C ILE A 267 18.35 9.56 41.45
N GLU A 268 19.04 8.41 41.52
CA GLU A 268 18.40 7.11 41.31
C GLU A 268 17.30 6.83 42.33
N GLU A 269 17.54 7.14 43.60
CA GLU A 269 16.55 7.00 44.71
C GLU A 269 15.34 7.90 44.48
N LEU A 270 15.56 9.17 44.14
CA LEU A 270 14.51 10.13 43.80
C LEU A 270 13.62 9.66 42.67
N LEU A 271 14.23 9.15 41.60
CA LEU A 271 13.48 8.61 40.45
C LEU A 271 12.69 7.36 40.81
N ARG A 272 13.22 6.47 41.66
CA ARG A 272 12.51 5.27 42.13
C ARG A 272 11.33 5.60 43.06
N ALA A 273 11.39 6.69 43.77
CA ALA A 273 10.33 7.14 44.68
C ALA A 273 9.16 7.80 43.92
N ASP A 274 9.34 8.22 42.69
CA ASP A 274 8.28 8.87 41.90
C ASP A 274 7.35 7.84 41.23
N GLU A 275 6.05 7.87 41.59
CA GLU A 275 5.03 6.94 41.05
C GLU A 275 4.85 7.03 39.54
N GLY A 276 5.24 8.12 38.90
CA GLY A 276 5.15 8.32 37.46
C GLY A 276 6.32 7.74 36.65
N VAL A 277 7.38 7.27 37.38
CA VAL A 277 8.61 6.72 36.80
C VAL A 277 8.60 5.20 36.91
N ASP A 278 9.05 4.52 35.85
CA ASP A 278 9.22 3.08 35.86
C ASP A 278 10.48 2.70 36.66
N PRO A 279 10.34 2.06 37.82
CA PRO A 279 11.48 1.79 38.74
C PRO A 279 12.48 0.78 38.19
N GLU A 280 12.11 -0.03 37.16
CA GLU A 280 12.96 -1.07 36.59
C GLU A 280 13.93 -0.52 35.54
N GLN A 281 13.64 0.63 34.96
CA GLN A 281 14.39 1.17 33.82
C GLN A 281 14.94 2.57 34.10
N ILE A 282 15.65 2.72 35.21
CA ILE A 282 16.34 3.94 35.59
C ILE A 282 17.83 3.78 35.31
N MET A 283 18.44 4.78 34.66
CA MET A 283 19.87 4.84 34.43
C MET A 283 20.38 6.26 34.72
N VAL A 284 21.20 6.40 35.73
CA VAL A 284 21.88 7.67 36.09
C VAL A 284 23.36 7.40 36.13
N ARG A 285 24.14 8.10 35.33
CA ARG A 285 25.59 7.91 35.27
C ARG A 285 26.32 9.21 35.02
N PHE A 286 27.43 9.42 35.71
CA PHE A 286 28.41 10.41 35.32
C PHE A 286 29.11 9.93 34.05
N THR A 287 28.93 10.65 32.95
CA THR A 287 29.32 10.15 31.60
C THR A 287 30.44 10.93 30.95
N GLU A 288 30.58 12.24 31.27
CA GLU A 288 31.50 13.07 30.49
C GLU A 288 32.02 14.25 31.35
N PHE A 289 33.28 14.64 31.07
CA PHE A 289 33.86 15.91 31.53
C PHE A 289 33.65 16.95 30.44
N GLY A 290 32.61 17.76 30.59
CA GLY A 290 32.25 18.82 29.63
C GLY A 290 33.22 20.01 29.73
N ALA A 291 33.12 20.96 28.80
CA ALA A 291 33.98 22.16 28.77
C ALA A 291 33.87 23.03 30.02
N SER A 292 32.73 23.03 30.72
CA SER A 292 32.46 23.78 31.93
C SER A 292 31.59 23.01 32.94
N SER A 293 31.40 21.70 32.76
CA SER A 293 30.50 20.89 33.57
C SER A 293 31.01 19.45 33.74
N LEU A 294 30.62 18.84 34.84
CA LEU A 294 30.66 17.40 35.07
C LEU A 294 29.26 16.86 34.68
N ASP A 295 29.19 16.09 33.60
CA ASP A 295 27.93 15.74 32.95
C ASP A 295 27.37 14.41 33.48
N ILE A 296 26.19 14.45 34.06
CA ILE A 296 25.44 13.28 34.51
C ILE A 296 24.29 13.02 33.52
N MET A 297 24.34 11.87 32.88
CA MET A 297 23.24 11.38 32.04
C MET A 297 22.15 10.79 32.93
N VAL A 298 20.93 11.30 32.79
CA VAL A 298 19.72 10.81 33.45
C VAL A 298 18.79 10.23 32.38
N GLN A 299 18.46 8.96 32.52
CA GLN A 299 17.50 8.30 31.66
C GLN A 299 16.51 7.50 32.49
N TYR A 300 15.23 7.68 32.21
CA TYR A 300 14.16 6.91 32.84
C TYR A 300 12.99 6.77 31.86
N PHE A 301 12.05 5.89 32.18
CA PHE A 301 10.80 5.73 31.43
C PHE A 301 9.63 6.15 32.30
N THR A 302 8.61 6.77 31.67
CA THR A 302 7.39 7.15 32.40
C THR A 302 6.38 6.00 32.36
N MET A 303 5.59 5.83 33.43
CA MET A 303 4.51 4.84 33.50
C MET A 303 3.37 5.15 32.52
N THR A 304 3.30 6.36 32.00
CA THR A 304 2.31 6.79 31.00
C THR A 304 2.95 7.01 29.64
N THR A 305 2.22 6.69 28.58
CA THR A 305 2.59 7.03 27.20
C THR A 305 1.97 8.34 26.72
N GLU A 306 0.96 8.87 27.44
CA GLU A 306 0.31 10.14 27.14
C GLU A 306 1.30 11.30 27.28
N TYR A 307 1.48 12.05 26.19
CA TYR A 307 2.45 13.13 26.14
C TYR A 307 2.24 14.20 27.24
N PRO A 308 1.03 14.76 27.45
CA PRO A 308 0.82 15.76 28.51
C PRO A 308 1.17 15.24 29.90
N ARG A 309 0.74 14.04 30.25
CA ARG A 309 1.05 13.43 31.55
C ARG A 309 2.55 13.13 31.73
N SER A 310 3.22 12.73 30.64
CA SER A 310 4.68 12.54 30.69
C SER A 310 5.44 13.84 30.94
N LEU A 311 4.92 14.97 30.47
CA LEU A 311 5.48 16.29 30.79
C LEU A 311 5.27 16.70 32.25
N GLU A 312 4.13 16.34 32.85
CA GLU A 312 3.89 16.56 34.30
C GLU A 312 4.89 15.77 35.15
N VAL A 313 5.12 14.50 34.83
CA VAL A 313 6.14 13.67 35.49
C VAL A 313 7.51 14.31 35.32
N ARG A 314 7.88 14.70 34.09
CA ARG A 314 9.17 15.35 33.83
C ARG A 314 9.35 16.66 34.61
N GLN A 315 8.31 17.48 34.69
CA GLN A 315 8.35 18.72 35.47
C GLN A 315 8.58 18.44 36.95
N ARG A 316 7.85 17.49 37.53
CA ARG A 316 7.98 17.10 38.95
C ARG A 316 9.38 16.58 39.24
N VAL A 317 9.92 15.69 38.39
CA VAL A 317 11.28 15.18 38.50
C VAL A 317 12.31 16.30 38.38
N ASN A 318 12.17 17.23 37.45
CA ASN A 318 13.10 18.34 37.26
C ASN A 318 13.13 19.26 38.51
N LEU A 319 11.96 19.56 39.09
CA LEU A 319 11.89 20.37 40.33
C LEU A 319 12.55 19.66 41.51
N ALA A 320 12.31 18.36 41.67
CA ALA A 320 12.92 17.56 42.71
C ALA A 320 14.46 17.45 42.54
N LEU A 321 14.95 17.36 41.31
CA LEU A 321 16.38 17.40 41.01
C LEU A 321 17.01 18.75 41.35
N MET A 322 16.31 19.85 41.08
CA MET A 322 16.79 21.19 41.50
C MET A 322 16.96 21.28 43.02
N GLN A 323 15.96 20.83 43.79
CA GLN A 323 16.00 20.80 45.26
C GLN A 323 17.14 19.92 45.77
N LEU A 324 17.30 18.73 45.20
CA LEU A 324 18.36 17.80 45.58
C LEU A 324 19.77 18.40 45.39
N ILE A 325 20.02 19.04 44.23
CA ILE A 325 21.30 19.69 43.94
C ILE A 325 21.59 20.84 44.92
N GLU A 326 20.56 21.63 45.24
CA GLU A 326 20.65 22.72 46.19
C GLU A 326 20.92 22.20 47.61
N GLU A 327 20.22 21.15 48.09
CA GLU A 327 20.42 20.51 49.39
C GLU A 327 21.83 19.95 49.56
N MET A 328 22.44 19.43 48.49
CA MET A 328 23.82 18.94 48.51
C MET A 328 24.87 20.05 48.45
N GLY A 329 24.45 21.32 48.39
CA GLY A 329 25.35 22.45 48.23
C GLY A 329 26.09 22.48 46.90
N LEU A 330 25.59 21.78 45.89
CA LEU A 330 26.11 21.74 44.54
C LEU A 330 25.46 22.83 43.66
N GLN A 331 26.10 23.17 42.55
CA GLN A 331 25.60 24.17 41.63
C GLN A 331 25.49 23.60 40.21
N PHE A 332 24.43 24.02 39.51
CA PHE A 332 24.36 23.77 38.10
C PHE A 332 25.46 24.51 37.33
N ALA A 333 26.09 23.83 36.42
CA ALA A 333 27.14 24.42 35.61
C ALA A 333 26.53 25.39 34.55
N TYR A 334 27.09 26.59 34.54
CA TYR A 334 26.83 27.56 33.46
C TYR A 334 28.04 27.59 32.51
N PRO A 335 27.85 27.93 31.23
CA PRO A 335 28.96 28.14 30.31
C PRO A 335 29.88 29.21 30.86
N THR A 336 31.06 28.83 31.34
CA THR A 336 32.08 29.72 31.92
C THR A 336 33.24 29.91 30.96
N ARG A 337 33.75 31.14 30.92
CA ARG A 337 34.98 31.46 30.16
C ARG A 337 35.91 32.24 31.07
N THR A 338 37.16 31.79 31.21
CA THR A 338 38.21 32.57 31.88
C THR A 338 38.80 33.52 30.86
N VAL A 339 38.69 34.83 31.09
CA VAL A 339 39.31 35.84 30.25
C VAL A 339 40.55 36.35 30.93
N HIS A 340 41.71 36.06 30.38
CA HIS A 340 42.97 36.65 30.80
C HIS A 340 43.13 38.02 30.11
N LEU A 341 42.95 39.09 30.86
CA LEU A 341 43.26 40.43 30.37
C LEU A 341 44.78 40.64 30.43
N ALA A 342 45.46 40.58 29.27
CA ALA A 342 46.84 41.00 29.19
C ALA A 342 46.86 42.54 29.38
N GLY A 343 47.27 42.99 30.55
CA GLY A 343 47.44 44.40 30.80
C GLY A 343 48.46 44.94 29.83
N GLY A 344 48.04 45.83 28.92
CA GLY A 344 48.94 46.61 28.12
C GLY A 344 49.75 47.55 29.03
N GLY A 345 50.99 47.17 29.34
CA GLY A 345 51.95 48.06 29.98
C GLY A 345 52.29 49.18 29.01
N GLY A 346 51.47 50.21 28.98
CA GLY A 346 51.80 51.47 28.38
C GLY A 346 52.60 52.31 29.38
N ASP A 347 53.91 52.18 29.33
CA ASP A 347 54.84 53.09 30.02
C ASP A 347 54.80 54.46 29.32
N GLY A 348 53.76 55.24 29.67
CA GLY A 348 53.58 56.61 29.20
C GLY A 348 54.41 57.56 30.05
N ARG A 349 55.71 57.58 29.88
CA ARG A 349 56.51 58.73 30.35
C ARG A 349 56.19 59.96 29.47
N PRO A 350 55.72 61.05 30.04
CA PRO A 350 55.62 62.30 29.31
C PRO A 350 57.05 62.79 28.99
N GLN A 351 57.48 62.86 27.74
CA GLN A 351 58.65 63.63 27.34
C GLN A 351 58.39 65.11 27.62
N ALA A 352 59.17 65.65 28.57
CA ALA A 352 59.24 67.07 28.81
C ALA A 352 59.75 67.76 27.54
N ALA A 353 59.05 68.77 27.05
CA ALA A 353 59.46 69.65 26.00
C ALA A 353 60.65 70.49 26.53
N GLY A 354 61.84 70.26 26.01
CA GLY A 354 63.02 71.14 26.21
C GLY A 354 62.93 72.36 25.28
N GLU A 355 62.98 73.48 25.89
CA GLU A 355 63.16 74.77 25.29
C GLU A 355 64.52 74.80 24.51
N GLY A 356 64.49 75.42 23.30
CA GLY A 356 65.63 75.76 22.55
C GLY A 356 65.21 76.35 21.17
#